data_be8942de0937259280b52e1dc9d6ea7a
#
_entry.id   be8942de0937259280b52e1dc9d6ea7a
#
_cell.length_a   1.000
_cell.length_b   1.000
_cell.length_c   1.000
_cell.angle_alpha   90.00
_cell.angle_beta   90.00
_cell.angle_gamma   90.00
#
_symmetry.space_group_name_H-M   'P 1'
#
loop_
_entity.id
_entity.type
_entity.pdbx_description
1 polymer ?
#
loop_
_entity_poly.entity_id
_entity_poly.type
_entity_poly.pdbx_seq_one_letter_code
_entity_poly.pdbx_strand_id
1 'polypeptide(L)'
;MTKLTYYTATTLDGFIADHNDSLDWLMRQENDEDGPLNYTEFIEGIGAIVMGSTTYRWLLEHQPGEWAYEMPAWIMTSRELEMPGAPADVRFASGDVRPVYDAMAAAAGGKDLWVVGGGELAGAFADAGLLDELITYTAPVTLGRGRQILPRRILPAAWPCSGI
;
A
#
# COMPACT_ATOMS: atom_id res chain seq x y z
N MET A 1 -5.15 19.57 -3.09
CA MET A 1 -3.76 19.15 -2.91
C MET A 1 -3.70 17.64 -2.85
N THR A 2 -2.83 17.03 -3.62
CA THR A 2 -2.67 15.58 -3.69
C THR A 2 -2.04 15.06 -2.40
N LYS A 3 -2.66 14.09 -1.73
CA LYS A 3 -2.12 13.39 -0.57
C LYS A 3 -1.59 12.03 -0.94
N LEU A 4 -0.55 11.57 -0.26
CA LEU A 4 -0.08 10.20 -0.30
C LEU A 4 -0.52 9.47 0.97
N THR A 5 -1.39 8.50 0.82
CA THR A 5 -1.93 7.68 1.91
C THR A 5 -1.36 6.27 1.88
N TYR A 6 -0.92 5.76 3.00
CA TYR A 6 -0.67 4.35 3.21
C TYR A 6 -1.91 3.71 3.83
N TYR A 7 -2.70 3.02 3.01
CA TYR A 7 -3.90 2.31 3.44
C TYR A 7 -3.62 0.81 3.45
N THR A 8 -3.74 0.17 4.61
CA THR A 8 -3.40 -1.25 4.75
C THR A 8 -4.14 -1.91 5.91
N ALA A 9 -4.31 -3.23 5.81
CA ALA A 9 -4.73 -4.05 6.93
C ALA A 9 -3.52 -4.42 7.82
N THR A 10 -3.73 -4.53 9.12
CA THR A 10 -2.70 -4.92 10.08
C THR A 10 -3.27 -5.83 11.16
N THR A 11 -2.41 -6.62 11.79
CA THR A 11 -2.74 -7.35 13.02
C THR A 11 -2.68 -6.43 14.23
N LEU A 12 -3.24 -6.87 15.37
CA LEU A 12 -3.15 -6.13 16.65
C LEU A 12 -1.71 -5.84 17.08
N ASP A 13 -0.78 -6.73 16.75
CA ASP A 13 0.63 -6.60 17.08
C ASP A 13 1.49 -5.96 15.96
N GLY A 14 0.85 -5.34 14.94
CA GLY A 14 1.50 -4.46 14.00
C GLY A 14 2.19 -5.13 12.81
N PHE A 15 1.66 -6.25 12.33
CA PHE A 15 2.17 -6.94 11.16
C PHE A 15 1.19 -6.86 9.98
N ILE A 16 1.73 -6.80 8.76
CA ILE A 16 0.95 -6.81 7.51
C ILE A 16 0.98 -8.16 6.81
N ALA A 17 1.98 -8.98 7.09
CA ALA A 17 2.11 -10.35 6.59
C ALA A 17 2.86 -11.19 7.62
N ASP A 18 2.74 -12.50 7.54
CA ASP A 18 3.56 -13.38 8.36
C ASP A 18 5.03 -13.44 7.86
N HIS A 19 5.86 -14.26 8.50
CA HIS A 19 7.27 -14.38 8.13
C HIS A 19 7.52 -15.08 6.78
N ASN A 20 6.49 -15.67 6.18
CA ASN A 20 6.50 -16.25 4.84
C ASN A 20 5.81 -15.37 3.78
N ASP A 21 5.54 -14.10 4.11
CA ASP A 21 4.79 -13.16 3.27
C ASP A 21 3.33 -13.59 3.00
N SER A 22 2.76 -14.48 3.83
CA SER A 22 1.36 -14.92 3.71
C SER A 22 0.38 -13.91 4.30
N LEU A 23 -0.76 -13.78 3.63
CA LEU A 23 -1.92 -12.99 4.04
C LEU A 23 -3.11 -13.87 4.47
N ASP A 24 -2.89 -15.14 4.76
CA ASP A 24 -3.96 -16.09 5.14
C ASP A 24 -4.78 -15.59 6.34
N TRP A 25 -4.14 -14.91 7.28
CA TRP A 25 -4.78 -14.30 8.43
C TRP A 25 -5.82 -13.26 8.02
N LEU A 26 -5.55 -12.48 6.97
CA LEU A 26 -6.45 -11.44 6.44
C LEU A 26 -7.60 -12.06 5.65
N MET A 27 -7.30 -13.06 4.80
CA MET A 27 -8.29 -13.71 3.96
C MET A 27 -9.37 -14.48 4.75
N ARG A 28 -9.11 -14.75 6.02
CA ARG A 28 -10.06 -15.41 6.94
C ARG A 28 -10.92 -14.43 7.74
N GLN A 29 -10.68 -13.12 7.61
CA GLN A 29 -11.46 -12.10 8.33
C GLN A 29 -12.74 -11.77 7.56
N GLU A 30 -13.82 -11.63 8.30
CA GLU A 30 -15.04 -10.99 7.81
C GLU A 30 -14.81 -9.48 7.83
N ASN A 31 -14.96 -8.84 6.69
CA ASN A 31 -14.80 -7.39 6.55
C ASN A 31 -16.14 -6.70 6.59
N ASP A 32 -16.22 -5.59 7.30
CA ASP A 32 -17.33 -4.66 7.20
C ASP A 32 -17.11 -3.77 5.96
N GLU A 33 -17.76 -4.12 4.86
CA GLU A 33 -17.62 -3.41 3.59
C GLU A 33 -18.27 -2.01 3.62
N ASP A 34 -19.15 -1.77 4.57
CA ASP A 34 -19.88 -0.51 4.73
C ASP A 34 -19.34 0.34 5.90
N GLY A 35 -18.27 -0.09 6.54
CA GLY A 35 -17.64 0.61 7.65
C GLY A 35 -17.01 1.95 7.26
N PRO A 36 -16.72 2.82 8.24
CA PRO A 36 -16.03 4.09 7.97
C PRO A 36 -14.66 3.85 7.34
N LEU A 37 -14.26 4.70 6.39
CA LEU A 37 -13.02 4.57 5.63
C LEU A 37 -12.90 3.24 4.86
N ASN A 38 -14.03 2.70 4.41
CA ASN A 38 -14.05 1.45 3.64
C ASN A 38 -13.26 1.57 2.32
N TYR A 39 -12.85 0.42 1.81
CA TYR A 39 -12.01 0.35 0.63
C TYR A 39 -12.68 0.94 -0.62
N THR A 40 -13.99 0.74 -0.81
CA THR A 40 -14.73 1.21 -1.99
C THR A 40 -14.71 2.74 -2.08
N GLU A 41 -15.01 3.43 -0.99
CA GLU A 41 -14.95 4.89 -0.94
C GLU A 41 -13.50 5.40 -1.08
N PHE A 42 -12.55 4.73 -0.44
CA PHE A 42 -11.14 5.09 -0.51
C PHE A 42 -10.61 5.06 -1.94
N ILE A 43 -10.84 3.95 -2.68
CA ILE A 43 -10.26 3.74 -4.00
C ILE A 43 -10.80 4.72 -5.06
N GLU A 44 -12.03 5.21 -4.91
CA GLU A 44 -12.63 6.21 -5.81
C GLU A 44 -11.84 7.53 -5.82
N GLY A 45 -11.22 7.88 -4.70
CA GLY A 45 -10.39 9.08 -4.54
C GLY A 45 -8.95 8.93 -5.06
N ILE A 46 -8.52 7.74 -5.48
CA ILE A 46 -7.13 7.42 -5.83
C ILE A 46 -6.90 7.52 -7.33
N GLY A 47 -5.87 8.25 -7.73
CA GLY A 47 -5.49 8.45 -9.13
C GLY A 47 -4.20 7.76 -9.55
N ALA A 48 -3.38 7.29 -8.60
CA ALA A 48 -2.17 6.50 -8.86
C ALA A 48 -1.78 5.69 -7.63
N ILE A 49 -1.18 4.53 -7.84
CA ILE A 49 -0.75 3.64 -6.77
C ILE A 49 0.73 3.26 -6.90
N VAL A 50 1.32 2.88 -5.77
CA VAL A 50 2.68 2.33 -5.73
C VAL A 50 2.75 1.14 -4.78
N MET A 51 3.50 0.12 -5.16
CA MET A 51 3.74 -1.06 -4.35
C MET A 51 5.15 -1.60 -4.52
N GLY A 52 5.60 -2.37 -3.56
CA GLY A 52 6.85 -3.10 -3.64
C GLY A 52 6.72 -4.40 -4.45
N SER A 53 7.85 -4.99 -4.80
CA SER A 53 7.91 -6.23 -5.60
C SER A 53 7.24 -7.43 -4.91
N THR A 54 7.29 -7.51 -3.58
CA THR A 54 6.65 -8.61 -2.83
C THR A 54 5.13 -8.55 -2.94
N THR A 55 4.55 -7.36 -2.74
CA THR A 55 3.10 -7.12 -2.91
C THR A 55 2.67 -7.41 -4.35
N TYR A 56 3.42 -6.92 -5.32
CA TYR A 56 3.13 -7.14 -6.74
C TYR A 56 3.14 -8.63 -7.12
N ARG A 57 4.17 -9.37 -6.72
CA ARG A 57 4.24 -10.82 -6.99
C ARG A 57 3.11 -11.57 -6.32
N TRP A 58 2.76 -11.21 -5.10
CA TRP A 58 1.61 -11.80 -4.41
C TRP A 58 0.31 -11.63 -5.21
N LEU A 59 0.07 -10.44 -5.75
CA LEU A 59 -1.10 -10.18 -6.61
C LEU A 59 -1.10 -11.05 -7.87
N LEU A 60 0.04 -11.16 -8.56
CA LEU A 60 0.15 -12.00 -9.76
C LEU A 60 -0.10 -13.49 -9.45
N GLU A 61 0.35 -13.98 -8.31
CA GLU A 61 0.19 -15.38 -7.89
C GLU A 61 -1.25 -15.71 -7.48
N HIS A 62 -1.95 -14.78 -6.80
CA HIS A 62 -3.27 -15.01 -6.24
C HIS A 62 -4.42 -14.55 -7.15
N GLN A 63 -4.14 -13.72 -8.14
CA GLN A 63 -5.10 -13.24 -9.13
C GLN A 63 -4.54 -13.42 -10.56
N PRO A 64 -4.22 -14.64 -10.97
CA PRO A 64 -3.62 -14.88 -12.27
C PRO A 64 -4.58 -14.49 -13.40
N GLY A 65 -4.09 -13.68 -14.33
CA GLY A 65 -4.87 -13.19 -15.46
C GLY A 65 -5.81 -12.04 -15.15
N GLU A 66 -5.76 -11.48 -13.94
CA GLU A 66 -6.54 -10.33 -13.53
C GLU A 66 -5.63 -9.20 -13.06
N TRP A 67 -6.13 -7.97 -13.16
CA TRP A 67 -5.51 -6.79 -12.57
C TRP A 67 -6.60 -5.92 -11.95
N ALA A 68 -6.54 -5.74 -10.65
CA ALA A 68 -7.61 -5.12 -9.88
C ALA A 68 -7.66 -3.59 -9.96
N TYR A 69 -6.66 -2.93 -10.57
CA TYR A 69 -6.50 -1.48 -10.51
C TYR A 69 -6.65 -0.85 -11.88
N GLU A 70 -7.48 0.18 -11.99
CA GLU A 70 -7.71 0.94 -13.22
C GLU A 70 -6.73 2.11 -13.40
N MET A 71 -6.16 2.60 -12.28
CA MET A 71 -5.21 3.69 -12.28
C MET A 71 -3.78 3.21 -12.53
N PRO A 72 -2.86 4.11 -12.96
CA PRO A 72 -1.45 3.80 -13.10
C PRO A 72 -0.83 3.26 -11.81
N ALA A 73 -0.07 2.17 -11.92
CA ALA A 73 0.57 1.48 -10.81
C ALA A 73 2.09 1.47 -10.98
N TRP A 74 2.82 2.05 -10.04
CA TRP A 74 4.26 1.96 -9.97
C TRP A 74 4.68 0.77 -9.10
N ILE A 75 5.61 -0.02 -9.63
CA ILE A 75 6.18 -1.17 -8.93
C ILE A 75 7.63 -0.86 -8.63
N MET A 76 7.96 -0.69 -7.35
CA MET A 76 9.31 -0.44 -6.90
C MET A 76 10.10 -1.74 -6.85
N THR A 77 11.03 -1.90 -7.77
CA THR A 77 11.85 -3.10 -7.90
C THR A 77 13.16 -2.80 -8.61
N SER A 78 14.23 -3.50 -8.21
CA SER A 78 15.50 -3.55 -8.96
C SER A 78 15.60 -4.76 -9.89
N ARG A 79 14.53 -5.56 -9.98
CA ARG A 79 14.47 -6.79 -10.79
C ARG A 79 13.55 -6.61 -11.96
N GLU A 80 13.77 -7.37 -13.01
CA GLU A 80 12.76 -7.57 -14.06
C GLU A 80 11.65 -8.48 -13.52
N LEU A 81 10.42 -8.00 -13.63
CA LEU A 81 9.22 -8.74 -13.23
C LEU A 81 8.28 -8.86 -14.43
N GLU A 82 7.46 -9.90 -14.41
CA GLU A 82 6.45 -10.13 -15.45
C GLU A 82 5.36 -9.05 -15.38
N MET A 83 4.79 -8.73 -16.55
CA MET A 83 3.59 -7.91 -16.63
C MET A 83 2.36 -8.72 -16.22
N PRO A 84 1.30 -8.08 -15.69
CA PRO A 84 0.03 -8.77 -15.46
C PRO A 84 -0.49 -9.43 -16.75
N GLY A 85 -1.14 -10.58 -16.61
CA GLY A 85 -1.77 -11.27 -17.73
C GLY A 85 -3.04 -10.60 -18.28
N ALA A 86 -3.40 -9.44 -17.73
CA ALA A 86 -4.55 -8.61 -18.11
C ALA A 86 -4.06 -7.22 -18.55
N PRO A 87 -4.91 -6.44 -19.27
CA PRO A 87 -4.61 -5.04 -19.57
C PRO A 87 -4.38 -4.24 -18.28
N ALA A 88 -3.23 -3.58 -18.18
CA ALA A 88 -2.82 -2.84 -16.98
C ALA A 88 -1.83 -1.72 -17.32
N ASP A 89 -1.94 -0.58 -16.63
CA ASP A 89 -0.92 0.47 -16.67
C ASP A 89 0.07 0.25 -15.50
N VAL A 90 1.01 -0.67 -15.72
CA VAL A 90 2.06 -1.01 -14.75
C VAL A 90 3.39 -0.42 -15.21
N ARG A 91 4.05 0.30 -14.30
CA ARG A 91 5.29 1.01 -14.54
C ARG A 91 6.33 0.60 -13.50
N PHE A 92 7.46 0.07 -13.94
CA PHE A 92 8.54 -0.32 -13.03
C PHE A 92 9.47 0.86 -12.76
N ALA A 93 9.88 0.99 -11.50
CA ALA A 93 10.83 2.00 -11.05
C ALA A 93 11.74 1.45 -9.95
N SER A 94 12.88 2.07 -9.74
CA SER A 94 13.83 1.70 -8.69
C SER A 94 14.54 2.93 -8.12
N GLY A 95 15.15 2.78 -6.95
CA GLY A 95 15.92 3.83 -6.31
C GLY A 95 15.07 4.80 -5.48
N ASP A 96 15.32 6.09 -5.64
CA ASP A 96 14.68 7.14 -4.85
C ASP A 96 13.16 7.20 -5.12
N VAL A 97 12.39 7.32 -4.04
CA VAL A 97 10.92 7.42 -4.11
C VAL A 97 10.41 8.79 -4.56
N ARG A 98 11.21 9.84 -4.45
CA ARG A 98 10.78 11.20 -4.81
C ARG A 98 10.43 11.36 -6.29
N PRO A 99 11.26 10.93 -7.26
CA PRO A 99 10.87 10.99 -8.66
C PRO A 99 9.62 10.17 -8.99
N VAL A 100 9.43 9.05 -8.26
CA VAL A 100 8.22 8.21 -8.41
C VAL A 100 6.99 8.95 -7.90
N TYR A 101 7.07 9.59 -6.73
CA TYR A 101 6.01 10.44 -6.21
C TYR A 101 5.61 11.54 -7.20
N ASP A 102 6.59 12.24 -7.76
CA ASP A 102 6.34 13.32 -8.71
C ASP A 102 5.63 12.81 -9.99
N ALA A 103 6.06 11.64 -10.49
CA ALA A 103 5.43 10.99 -11.64
C ALA A 103 4.00 10.52 -11.33
N MET A 104 3.77 9.96 -10.15
CA MET A 104 2.44 9.56 -9.68
C MET A 104 1.50 10.76 -9.56
N ALA A 105 1.96 11.84 -8.94
CA ALA A 105 1.17 13.07 -8.77
C ALA A 105 0.79 13.69 -10.12
N ALA A 106 1.71 13.68 -11.09
CA ALA A 106 1.43 14.14 -12.45
C ALA A 106 0.39 13.28 -13.17
N ALA A 107 0.40 11.96 -12.95
CA ALA A 107 -0.52 11.02 -13.59
C ALA A 107 -1.88 10.92 -12.91
N ALA A 108 -1.98 11.32 -11.64
CA ALA A 108 -3.18 11.11 -10.81
C ALA A 108 -4.38 12.01 -11.18
N GLY A 109 -4.19 13.00 -12.05
CA GLY A 109 -5.28 13.87 -12.50
C GLY A 109 -5.93 14.70 -11.38
N GLY A 110 -5.17 15.06 -10.34
CA GLY A 110 -5.64 15.82 -9.18
C GLY A 110 -6.23 14.97 -8.06
N LYS A 111 -6.32 13.66 -8.24
CA LYS A 111 -6.70 12.71 -7.18
C LYS A 111 -5.51 12.39 -6.26
N ASP A 112 -5.80 11.70 -5.16
CA ASP A 112 -4.81 11.27 -4.18
C ASP A 112 -4.00 10.04 -4.65
N LEU A 113 -2.95 9.74 -3.90
CA LEU A 113 -2.00 8.66 -4.18
C LEU A 113 -2.09 7.60 -3.07
N TRP A 114 -1.86 6.35 -3.41
CA TRP A 114 -1.92 5.25 -2.46
C TRP A 114 -0.65 4.40 -2.48
N VAL A 115 -0.02 4.24 -1.30
CA VAL A 115 0.96 3.19 -1.06
C VAL A 115 0.20 1.93 -0.66
N VAL A 116 0.18 0.95 -1.56
CA VAL A 116 -0.50 -0.34 -1.33
C VAL A 116 0.27 -1.16 -0.28
N GLY A 117 1.56 -1.12 -0.34
CA GLY A 117 2.48 -1.79 0.59
C GLY A 117 3.82 -2.17 -0.08
N GLY A 118 4.77 -2.68 0.61
CA GLY A 118 4.80 -3.00 2.05
C GLY A 118 5.32 -1.88 2.94
N GLY A 119 5.54 -2.26 4.17
CA GLY A 119 5.95 -1.30 5.21
C GLY A 119 7.28 -0.62 4.96
N GLU A 120 8.26 -1.31 4.38
CA GLU A 120 9.55 -0.70 4.01
C GLU A 120 9.38 0.38 2.93
N LEU A 121 8.53 0.16 1.94
CA LEU A 121 8.24 1.17 0.92
C LEU A 121 7.50 2.37 1.52
N ALA A 122 6.48 2.14 2.34
CA ALA A 122 5.80 3.22 3.08
C ALA A 122 6.77 3.99 3.97
N GLY A 123 7.71 3.29 4.62
CA GLY A 123 8.79 3.87 5.40
C GLY A 123 9.72 4.76 4.57
N ALA A 124 10.06 4.37 3.34
CA ALA A 124 10.87 5.17 2.44
C ALA A 124 10.18 6.50 2.05
N PHE A 125 8.87 6.47 1.81
CA PHE A 125 8.09 7.69 1.58
C PHE A 125 7.99 8.55 2.85
N ALA A 126 7.86 7.95 4.03
CA ALA A 126 7.87 8.68 5.29
C ALA A 126 9.23 9.35 5.56
N ASP A 127 10.34 8.65 5.32
CA ASP A 127 11.70 9.19 5.45
C ASP A 127 11.94 10.39 4.50
N ALA A 128 11.33 10.35 3.32
CA ALA A 128 11.39 11.45 2.35
C ALA A 128 10.45 12.63 2.68
N GLY A 129 9.63 12.53 3.74
CA GLY A 129 8.64 13.53 4.12
C GLY A 129 7.46 13.62 3.15
N LEU A 130 7.14 12.54 2.43
CA LEU A 130 6.13 12.49 1.39
C LEU A 130 4.85 11.77 1.82
N LEU A 131 4.89 10.99 2.89
CA LEU A 131 3.74 10.25 3.39
C LEU A 131 2.87 11.15 4.27
N ASP A 132 1.66 11.43 3.84
CA ASP A 132 0.74 12.36 4.51
C ASP A 132 -0.18 11.67 5.51
N GLU A 133 -0.58 10.43 5.24
CA GLU A 133 -1.63 9.76 6.00
C GLU A 133 -1.40 8.25 6.09
N LEU A 134 -1.76 7.68 7.24
CA LEU A 134 -1.81 6.24 7.46
C LEU A 134 -3.23 5.87 7.88
N ILE A 135 -3.89 5.03 7.08
CA ILE A 135 -5.19 4.44 7.39
C ILE A 135 -5.00 2.94 7.60
N THR A 136 -5.43 2.42 8.75
CA THR A 136 -5.30 1.01 9.07
C THR A 136 -6.63 0.37 9.36
N TYR A 137 -6.85 -0.80 8.77
CA TYR A 137 -7.83 -1.77 9.23
C TYR A 137 -7.13 -2.76 10.16
N THR A 138 -7.50 -2.77 11.44
CA THR A 138 -6.85 -3.63 12.43
C THR A 138 -7.70 -4.87 12.69
N ALA A 139 -7.21 -6.03 12.26
CA ALA A 139 -7.85 -7.31 12.53
C ALA A 139 -7.59 -7.78 13.97
N PRO A 140 -8.55 -8.47 14.61
CA PRO A 140 -8.41 -8.96 15.98
C PRO A 140 -7.57 -10.25 16.07
N VAL A 141 -6.38 -10.22 15.49
CA VAL A 141 -5.42 -11.33 15.45
C VAL A 141 -4.02 -10.86 15.76
N THR A 142 -3.17 -11.76 16.22
CA THR A 142 -1.73 -11.53 16.43
C THR A 142 -0.92 -12.60 15.72
N LEU A 143 0.24 -12.22 15.19
CA LEU A 143 1.17 -13.14 14.52
C LEU A 143 2.43 -13.43 15.33
N GLY A 144 2.79 -12.56 16.28
CA GLY A 144 4.00 -12.65 17.09
C GLY A 144 5.28 -12.32 16.33
N ARG A 145 5.32 -12.55 15.04
CA ARG A 145 6.41 -12.19 14.12
C ARG A 145 5.88 -12.07 12.69
N GLY A 146 6.58 -11.31 11.85
CA GLY A 146 6.18 -11.11 10.45
C GLY A 146 6.75 -9.84 9.86
N ARG A 147 6.07 -9.33 8.85
CA ARG A 147 6.42 -8.07 8.19
C ARG A 147 5.74 -6.91 8.92
N GLN A 148 6.53 -6.00 9.45
CA GLN A 148 6.02 -4.85 10.19
C GLN A 148 5.25 -3.90 9.27
N ILE A 149 4.18 -3.31 9.80
CA ILE A 149 3.35 -2.35 9.08
C ILE A 149 4.15 -1.11 8.66
N LEU A 150 4.98 -0.58 9.56
CA LEU A 150 5.80 0.60 9.29
C LEU A 150 7.09 0.53 10.13
N PRO A 151 8.16 -0.08 9.60
CA PRO A 151 9.41 -0.31 10.32
C PRO A 151 10.25 0.98 10.40
N ARG A 152 9.69 2.00 11.03
CA ARG A 152 10.30 3.33 11.26
C ARG A 152 9.96 3.82 12.66
N ARG A 153 10.89 4.60 13.22
CA ARG A 153 10.63 5.37 14.44
C ARG A 153 10.00 6.71 14.06
N ILE A 154 8.70 6.84 14.29
CA ILE A 154 7.96 8.09 14.06
C ILE A 154 7.51 8.61 15.43
N LEU A 155 7.82 9.87 15.75
CA LEU A 155 7.48 10.48 17.01
C LEU A 155 6.16 11.27 16.92
N PRO A 156 5.42 11.43 18.04
CA PRO A 156 4.06 12.00 18.05
C PRO A 156 3.91 13.40 17.43
N ALA A 157 4.97 14.19 17.39
CA ALA A 157 4.92 15.54 16.81
C ALA A 157 4.80 15.55 15.27
N ALA A 158 5.03 14.41 14.62
CA ALA A 158 5.01 14.32 13.17
C ALA A 158 3.60 14.03 12.61
N TRP A 159 2.75 13.35 13.39
CA TRP A 159 1.46 12.88 12.91
C TRP A 159 0.38 13.09 13.97
N PRO A 160 -0.51 14.08 13.80
CA PRO A 160 -1.66 14.22 14.68
C PRO A 160 -2.60 13.03 14.50
N CYS A 161 -3.06 12.45 15.60
CA CYS A 161 -4.13 11.45 15.56
C CYS A 161 -5.46 12.16 15.32
N SER A 162 -6.03 11.97 14.15
CA SER A 162 -7.41 12.35 13.86
C SER A 162 -8.29 11.13 14.14
N GLY A 163 -8.53 10.84 15.42
CA GLY A 163 -9.23 9.62 15.83
C GLY A 163 -10.59 9.40 15.15
N ILE A 164 -10.97 8.17 15.13
CA ILE A 164 -12.30 7.69 14.77
C ILE A 164 -13.14 7.60 16.02
#